data_552f103e487ed6e57f1e582c5a914460
#
_entry.id   552f103e487ed6e57f1e582c5a914460
#
_cell.length_a   1.000
_cell.length_b   1.000
_cell.length_c   1.000
_cell.angle_alpha   90.00
_cell.angle_beta   90.00
_cell.angle_gamma   90.00
#
_symmetry.space_group_name_H-M   'P 1'
#
loop_
_entity.id
_entity.type
_entity.pdbx_description
1 polymer ?
#
loop_
_entity_poly.entity_id
_entity_poly.type
_entity_poly.pdbx_seq_one_letter_code
_entity_poly.pdbx_strand_id
1 'polypeptide(L)'
;MDWENAYQQQETPWDKGEPSPGLVDLLVGMPMTGRVLVPGCGLGHDVRAIARLPGTEVVGVDVAPTAVALARAFGAVGRERYVLEDLFGLPETYVGAFDWVWEHTCFCAIPKARREDYVAAVRSVLGVGGRLAAVFYLDPGWDDPEQGPPFGVSVAELDRLFLGAGRFELEREWVPERAYAGREGRELMRVMRAV
;
A
#
# COMPACT_ATOMS: atom_id res chain seq x y z
N MET A 1 -6.65 -0.45 -16.41
CA MET A 1 -6.77 1.02 -16.28
C MET A 1 -5.45 1.65 -16.73
N ASP A 2 -5.50 2.78 -17.39
CA ASP A 2 -4.31 3.57 -17.72
C ASP A 2 -4.10 4.63 -16.62
N TRP A 3 -3.22 4.29 -15.66
CA TRP A 3 -2.95 5.14 -14.50
C TRP A 3 -2.30 6.47 -14.88
N GLU A 4 -1.37 6.47 -15.86
CA GLU A 4 -0.70 7.69 -16.30
C GLU A 4 -1.71 8.67 -16.90
N ASN A 5 -2.60 8.19 -17.78
CA ASN A 5 -3.64 9.03 -18.36
C ASN A 5 -4.57 9.62 -17.28
N ALA A 6 -4.94 8.83 -16.26
CA ALA A 6 -5.78 9.32 -15.15
C ALA A 6 -5.11 10.49 -14.40
N TYR A 7 -3.81 10.39 -14.11
CA TYR A 7 -3.07 11.50 -13.48
C TYR A 7 -2.95 12.71 -14.40
N GLN A 8 -2.72 12.51 -15.69
CA GLN A 8 -2.64 13.61 -16.67
C GLN A 8 -3.98 14.35 -16.81
N GLN A 9 -5.10 13.63 -16.77
CA GLN A 9 -6.45 14.20 -16.83
C GLN A 9 -6.96 14.72 -15.48
N GLN A 10 -6.19 14.52 -14.39
CA GLN A 10 -6.60 14.83 -13.00
C GLN A 10 -7.87 14.08 -12.56
N GLU A 11 -8.09 12.88 -13.10
CA GLU A 11 -9.19 11.98 -12.78
C GLU A 11 -8.72 10.95 -11.76
N THR A 12 -8.40 11.40 -10.54
CA THR A 12 -7.81 10.59 -9.47
C THR A 12 -8.72 10.52 -8.23
N PRO A 13 -9.91 9.89 -8.31
CA PRO A 13 -10.87 9.86 -7.19
C PRO A 13 -10.36 9.12 -5.95
N TRP A 14 -9.29 8.35 -6.08
CA TRP A 14 -8.59 7.69 -4.97
C TRP A 14 -7.69 8.64 -4.17
N ASP A 15 -7.23 9.73 -4.77
CA ASP A 15 -6.45 10.75 -4.07
C ASP A 15 -7.38 11.62 -3.21
N LYS A 16 -7.11 11.63 -1.91
CA LYS A 16 -7.91 12.39 -0.92
C LYS A 16 -7.17 13.62 -0.40
N GLY A 17 -5.96 13.90 -0.91
CA GLY A 17 -5.16 15.06 -0.51
C GLY A 17 -4.52 14.94 0.88
N GLU A 18 -4.68 13.80 1.54
CA GLU A 18 -4.20 13.54 2.89
C GLU A 18 -3.78 12.07 3.06
N PRO A 19 -2.96 11.73 4.06
CA PRO A 19 -2.61 10.33 4.34
C PRO A 19 -3.81 9.52 4.82
N SER A 20 -3.75 8.20 4.60
CA SER A 20 -4.76 7.26 5.10
C SER A 20 -5.03 7.46 6.58
N PRO A 21 -6.30 7.64 7.00
CA PRO A 21 -6.65 7.72 8.42
C PRO A 21 -6.18 6.49 9.20
N GLY A 22 -6.29 5.29 8.61
CA GLY A 22 -5.81 4.05 9.21
C GLY A 22 -4.28 4.03 9.42
N LEU A 23 -3.50 4.64 8.50
CA LEU A 23 -2.07 4.82 8.70
C LEU A 23 -1.79 5.75 9.88
N VAL A 24 -2.45 6.90 9.91
CA VAL A 24 -2.23 7.89 10.98
C VAL A 24 -2.47 7.26 12.35
N ASP A 25 -3.55 6.47 12.50
CA ASP A 25 -3.87 5.78 13.76
C ASP A 25 -2.85 4.67 14.07
N LEU A 26 -2.43 3.91 13.06
CA LEU A 26 -1.42 2.86 13.23
C LEU A 26 -0.10 3.45 13.76
N LEU A 27 0.36 4.56 13.19
CA LEU A 27 1.65 5.16 13.53
C LEU A 27 1.72 5.68 14.98
N VAL A 28 0.57 6.00 15.61
CA VAL A 28 0.50 6.38 17.03
C VAL A 28 0.83 5.19 17.95
N GLY A 29 0.29 4.00 17.64
CA GLY A 29 0.44 2.81 18.48
C GLY A 29 1.58 1.88 18.04
N MET A 30 2.01 1.96 16.77
CA MET A 30 3.03 1.11 16.17
C MET A 30 3.83 1.92 15.15
N PRO A 31 4.77 2.77 15.60
CA PRO A 31 5.59 3.56 14.68
C PRO A 31 6.49 2.65 13.83
N MET A 32 6.51 2.90 12.54
CA MET A 32 7.42 2.22 11.62
C MET A 32 8.83 2.78 11.80
N THR A 33 9.83 1.91 11.71
CA THR A 33 11.25 2.29 11.74
C THR A 33 12.01 1.49 10.68
N GLY A 34 13.18 1.98 10.28
CA GLY A 34 13.96 1.34 9.23
C GLY A 34 13.49 1.71 7.82
N ARG A 35 13.65 0.79 6.88
CA ARG A 35 13.30 1.02 5.48
C ARG A 35 11.86 0.60 5.20
N VAL A 36 11.09 1.50 4.63
CA VAL A 36 9.66 1.31 4.32
C VAL A 36 9.43 1.44 2.83
N LEU A 37 8.76 0.46 2.21
CA LEU A 37 8.28 0.54 0.84
C LEU A 37 6.78 0.88 0.84
N VAL A 38 6.38 1.78 -0.05
CA VAL A 38 4.97 2.13 -0.29
C VAL A 38 4.66 1.90 -1.78
N PRO A 39 4.07 0.76 -2.17
CA PRO A 39 3.69 0.48 -3.55
C PRO A 39 2.46 1.29 -3.96
N GLY A 40 2.40 1.71 -5.23
CA GLY A 40 1.31 2.54 -5.76
C GLY A 40 1.17 3.84 -4.97
N CYS A 41 2.29 4.52 -4.68
CA CYS A 41 2.33 5.62 -3.72
C CYS A 41 1.58 6.88 -4.16
N GLY A 42 1.17 6.98 -5.42
CA GLY A 42 0.48 8.14 -5.98
C GLY A 42 1.21 9.46 -5.69
N LEU A 43 0.49 10.44 -5.16
CA LEU A 43 1.05 11.74 -4.78
C LEU A 43 1.85 11.71 -3.47
N GLY A 44 2.04 10.53 -2.85
CA GLY A 44 2.95 10.32 -1.73
C GLY A 44 2.48 10.86 -0.37
N HIS A 45 1.18 10.99 -0.13
CA HIS A 45 0.67 11.45 1.17
C HIS A 45 1.08 10.52 2.31
N ASP A 46 0.91 9.21 2.15
CA ASP A 46 1.31 8.19 3.12
C ASP A 46 2.84 8.14 3.27
N VAL A 47 3.57 8.24 2.16
CA VAL A 47 5.05 8.29 2.17
C VAL A 47 5.55 9.42 3.05
N ARG A 48 5.02 10.64 2.88
CA ARG A 48 5.40 11.79 3.71
C ARG A 48 4.97 11.65 5.16
N ALA A 49 3.81 11.02 5.43
CA ALA A 49 3.39 10.77 6.81
C ALA A 49 4.38 9.86 7.54
N ILE A 50 4.81 8.76 6.90
CA ILE A 50 5.80 7.84 7.47
C ILE A 50 7.19 8.50 7.57
N ALA A 51 7.61 9.27 6.55
CA ALA A 51 8.92 9.88 6.52
C ALA A 51 9.18 10.92 7.63
N ARG A 52 8.12 11.46 8.25
CA ARG A 52 8.23 12.32 9.44
C ARG A 52 8.67 11.58 10.70
N LEU A 53 8.61 10.25 10.71
CA LEU A 53 9.03 9.47 11.86
C LEU A 53 10.57 9.40 11.93
N PRO A 54 11.16 9.53 13.11
CA PRO A 54 12.59 9.39 13.26
C PRO A 54 13.05 7.95 12.94
N GLY A 55 14.19 7.84 12.25
CA GLY A 55 14.77 6.54 11.93
C GLY A 55 14.12 5.81 10.76
N THR A 56 13.24 6.46 9.97
CA THR A 56 12.67 5.90 8.74
C THR A 56 13.42 6.33 7.49
N GLU A 57 13.49 5.44 6.52
CA GLU A 57 13.83 5.72 5.12
C GLU A 57 12.71 5.16 4.24
N VAL A 58 11.98 6.04 3.53
CA VAL A 58 10.77 5.64 2.83
C VAL A 58 10.97 5.69 1.32
N VAL A 59 10.57 4.62 0.64
CA VAL A 59 10.58 4.53 -0.82
C VAL A 59 9.15 4.39 -1.30
N GLY A 60 8.61 5.43 -1.94
CA GLY A 60 7.36 5.34 -2.68
C GLY A 60 7.65 4.90 -4.11
N VAL A 61 6.94 3.88 -4.60
CA VAL A 61 7.02 3.45 -6.00
C VAL A 61 5.66 3.60 -6.66
N ASP A 62 5.66 4.08 -7.90
CA ASP A 62 4.46 4.18 -8.72
C ASP A 62 4.81 3.95 -10.19
N VAL A 63 3.86 3.44 -10.97
CA VAL A 63 4.03 3.17 -12.41
C VAL A 63 3.72 4.39 -13.26
N ALA A 64 3.04 5.42 -12.70
CA ALA A 64 2.65 6.63 -13.40
C ALA A 64 3.74 7.72 -13.27
N PRO A 65 4.42 8.10 -14.38
CA PRO A 65 5.41 9.17 -14.36
C PRO A 65 4.89 10.48 -13.77
N THR A 66 3.65 10.85 -14.10
CA THR A 66 3.00 12.07 -13.60
C THR A 66 2.80 12.02 -12.09
N ALA A 67 2.36 10.88 -11.52
CA ALA A 67 2.23 10.70 -10.07
C ALA A 67 3.56 10.92 -9.35
N VAL A 68 4.63 10.26 -9.85
CA VAL A 68 5.98 10.39 -9.27
C VAL A 68 6.51 11.83 -9.35
N ALA A 69 6.28 12.52 -10.49
CA ALA A 69 6.69 13.90 -10.65
C ALA A 69 5.96 14.84 -9.67
N LEU A 70 4.65 14.67 -9.53
CA LEU A 70 3.84 15.43 -8.57
C LEU A 70 4.23 15.14 -7.13
N ALA A 71 4.45 13.87 -6.77
CA ALA A 71 4.91 13.50 -5.43
C ALA A 71 6.24 14.18 -5.05
N ARG A 72 7.20 14.24 -5.99
CA ARG A 72 8.48 14.92 -5.81
C ARG A 72 8.34 16.44 -5.66
N ALA A 73 7.33 17.03 -6.28
CA ALA A 73 7.10 18.49 -6.25
C ALA A 73 6.67 19.01 -4.86
N PHE A 74 6.15 18.17 -3.98
CA PHE A 74 5.78 18.57 -2.60
C PHE A 74 7.00 18.89 -1.70
N GLY A 75 8.21 18.55 -2.12
CA GLY A 75 9.41 18.70 -1.28
C GLY A 75 9.53 17.61 -0.21
N ALA A 76 10.75 17.37 0.22
CA ALA A 76 11.05 16.35 1.22
C ALA A 76 10.67 16.81 2.63
N VAL A 77 10.15 15.91 3.46
CA VAL A 77 9.83 16.13 4.88
C VAL A 77 10.69 15.26 5.81
N GLY A 78 11.44 14.30 5.25
CA GLY A 78 12.29 13.36 5.96
C GLY A 78 13.28 12.71 4.98
N ARG A 79 13.44 11.38 5.11
CA ARG A 79 14.31 10.57 4.22
C ARG A 79 13.45 9.74 3.26
N GLU A 80 12.62 10.40 2.48
CA GLU A 80 11.80 9.78 1.47
C GLU A 80 12.33 10.01 0.07
N ARG A 81 12.02 9.07 -0.81
CA ARG A 81 12.23 9.18 -2.26
C ARG A 81 11.09 8.52 -3.01
N TYR A 82 10.83 9.02 -4.21
CA TYR A 82 9.81 8.52 -5.10
C TYR A 82 10.47 7.96 -6.36
N VAL A 83 10.09 6.76 -6.75
CA VAL A 83 10.72 6.02 -7.85
C VAL A 83 9.66 5.58 -8.85
N LEU A 84 9.94 5.81 -10.13
CA LEU A 84 9.11 5.30 -11.21
C LEU A 84 9.50 3.85 -11.46
N GLU A 85 8.72 2.92 -10.92
CA GLU A 85 8.95 1.48 -11.01
C GLU A 85 7.63 0.71 -11.00
N ASP A 86 7.63 -0.44 -11.65
CA ASP A 86 6.57 -1.44 -11.52
C ASP A 86 6.86 -2.35 -10.32
N LEU A 87 5.91 -2.49 -9.40
CA LEU A 87 6.03 -3.41 -8.26
C LEU A 87 6.39 -4.85 -8.71
N PHE A 88 5.94 -5.25 -9.87
CA PHE A 88 6.21 -6.59 -10.42
C PHE A 88 7.57 -6.73 -11.10
N GLY A 89 8.33 -5.67 -11.22
CA GLY A 89 9.66 -5.62 -11.84
C GLY A 89 10.70 -4.89 -11.02
N LEU A 90 10.54 -4.83 -9.69
CA LEU A 90 11.48 -4.14 -8.81
C LEU A 90 12.91 -4.69 -8.94
N PRO A 91 13.94 -3.83 -8.83
CA PRO A 91 15.33 -4.25 -8.91
C PRO A 91 15.69 -5.30 -7.86
N GLU A 92 16.64 -6.20 -8.18
CA GLU A 92 17.16 -7.21 -7.23
C GLU A 92 17.67 -6.59 -5.92
N THR A 93 18.15 -5.34 -5.95
CA THR A 93 18.60 -4.61 -4.75
C THR A 93 17.47 -4.31 -3.75
N TYR A 94 16.21 -4.56 -4.13
CA TYR A 94 15.06 -4.42 -3.26
C TYR A 94 14.69 -5.74 -2.56
N VAL A 95 15.21 -6.87 -3.02
CA VAL A 95 14.92 -8.20 -2.42
C VAL A 95 15.43 -8.22 -0.97
N GLY A 96 14.53 -8.50 -0.02
CA GLY A 96 14.84 -8.56 1.40
C GLY A 96 15.32 -7.23 2.02
N ALA A 97 15.11 -6.10 1.34
CA ALA A 97 15.73 -4.83 1.69
C ALA A 97 14.88 -3.93 2.57
N PHE A 98 13.62 -4.31 2.84
CA PHE A 98 12.69 -3.48 3.59
C PHE A 98 12.28 -4.14 4.91
N ASP A 99 12.16 -3.32 5.95
CA ASP A 99 11.64 -3.70 7.26
C ASP A 99 10.10 -3.66 7.26
N TRP A 100 9.53 -2.76 6.44
CA TRP A 100 8.09 -2.58 6.30
C TRP A 100 7.67 -2.40 4.85
N VAL A 101 6.48 -2.91 4.54
CA VAL A 101 5.67 -2.48 3.40
C VAL A 101 4.40 -1.85 3.96
N TRP A 102 4.07 -0.65 3.48
CA TRP A 102 2.77 -0.03 3.73
C TRP A 102 1.90 -0.15 2.49
N GLU A 103 0.79 -0.86 2.61
CA GLU A 103 -0.21 -1.05 1.56
C GLU A 103 -1.45 -0.20 1.82
N HIS A 104 -1.77 0.64 0.87
CA HIS A 104 -3.03 1.38 0.86
C HIS A 104 -3.45 1.69 -0.58
N THR A 105 -4.58 1.15 -1.00
CA THR A 105 -5.20 1.37 -2.32
C THR A 105 -4.43 0.84 -3.55
N CYS A 106 -3.30 0.19 -3.38
CA CYS A 106 -2.58 -0.48 -4.47
C CYS A 106 -3.17 -1.88 -4.74
N PHE A 107 -3.36 -2.72 -3.72
CA PHE A 107 -3.89 -4.08 -3.88
C PHE A 107 -5.27 -4.10 -4.53
N CYS A 108 -6.17 -3.20 -4.13
CA CYS A 108 -7.51 -3.09 -4.74
C CYS A 108 -7.48 -2.56 -6.18
N ALA A 109 -6.36 -2.00 -6.63
CA ALA A 109 -6.13 -1.55 -7.99
C ALA A 109 -5.59 -2.66 -8.91
N ILE A 110 -5.05 -3.74 -8.34
CA ILE A 110 -4.48 -4.87 -9.06
C ILE A 110 -5.60 -5.80 -9.55
N PRO A 111 -5.62 -6.20 -10.83
CA PRO A 111 -6.55 -7.19 -11.33
C PRO A 111 -6.50 -8.48 -10.50
N LYS A 112 -7.67 -9.07 -10.21
CA LYS A 112 -7.78 -10.26 -9.35
C LYS A 112 -6.85 -11.40 -9.78
N ALA A 113 -6.68 -11.60 -11.09
CA ALA A 113 -5.78 -12.62 -11.63
C ALA A 113 -4.29 -12.39 -11.30
N ARG A 114 -3.90 -11.19 -10.87
CA ARG A 114 -2.51 -10.84 -10.51
C ARG A 114 -2.26 -10.70 -9.02
N ARG A 115 -3.24 -11.03 -8.18
CA ARG A 115 -3.12 -10.90 -6.72
C ARG A 115 -2.05 -11.82 -6.12
N GLU A 116 -1.87 -13.02 -6.67
CA GLU A 116 -0.78 -13.91 -6.25
C GLU A 116 0.60 -13.30 -6.56
N ASP A 117 0.75 -12.70 -7.74
CA ASP A 117 2.00 -11.99 -8.12
C ASP A 117 2.26 -10.82 -7.18
N TYR A 118 1.20 -10.06 -6.82
CA TYR A 118 1.30 -8.97 -5.85
C TYR A 118 1.84 -9.44 -4.50
N VAL A 119 1.26 -10.51 -3.97
CA VAL A 119 1.70 -11.07 -2.67
C VAL A 119 3.14 -11.56 -2.75
N ALA A 120 3.52 -12.21 -3.86
CA ALA A 120 4.90 -12.66 -4.08
C ALA A 120 5.88 -11.48 -4.16
N ALA A 121 5.51 -10.40 -4.88
CA ALA A 121 6.34 -9.20 -5.00
C ALA A 121 6.53 -8.51 -3.64
N VAL A 122 5.44 -8.29 -2.89
CA VAL A 122 5.50 -7.69 -1.54
C VAL A 122 6.32 -8.56 -0.59
N ARG A 123 6.14 -9.89 -0.63
CA ARG A 123 6.93 -10.81 0.22
C ARG A 123 8.42 -10.77 -0.12
N SER A 124 8.76 -10.66 -1.40
CA SER A 124 10.14 -10.69 -1.87
C SER A 124 10.97 -9.50 -1.39
N VAL A 125 10.37 -8.33 -1.23
CA VAL A 125 11.07 -7.11 -0.80
C VAL A 125 11.26 -7.02 0.71
N LEU A 126 10.46 -7.75 1.49
CA LEU A 126 10.58 -7.78 2.95
C LEU A 126 11.75 -8.66 3.40
N GLY A 127 12.56 -8.10 4.29
CA GLY A 127 13.58 -8.85 5.01
C GLY A 127 12.96 -9.88 5.96
N VAL A 128 13.81 -10.74 6.54
CA VAL A 128 13.38 -11.72 7.56
C VAL A 128 12.77 -11.00 8.75
N GLY A 129 11.53 -11.36 9.08
CA GLY A 129 10.77 -10.70 10.15
C GLY A 129 10.23 -9.32 9.80
N GLY A 130 10.40 -8.87 8.55
CA GLY A 130 9.78 -7.64 8.06
C GLY A 130 8.25 -7.73 8.07
N ARG A 131 7.57 -6.60 8.04
CA ARG A 131 6.12 -6.52 8.20
C ARG A 131 5.43 -5.88 7.02
N LEU A 132 4.31 -6.43 6.65
CA LEU A 132 3.31 -5.79 5.79
C LEU A 132 2.22 -5.22 6.68
N ALA A 133 2.06 -3.90 6.69
CA ALA A 133 0.89 -3.23 7.25
C ALA A 133 -0.01 -2.75 6.10
N ALA A 134 -1.29 -3.07 6.16
CA ALA A 134 -2.20 -2.88 5.03
C ALA A 134 -3.58 -2.39 5.44
N VAL A 135 -4.18 -1.55 4.60
CA VAL A 135 -5.62 -1.25 4.57
C VAL A 135 -6.21 -1.94 3.35
N PHE A 136 -6.95 -3.00 3.55
CA PHE A 136 -7.66 -3.69 2.48
C PHE A 136 -9.08 -3.16 2.32
N TYR A 137 -9.46 -2.81 1.10
CA TYR A 137 -10.80 -2.37 0.77
C TYR A 137 -11.67 -3.60 0.48
N LEU A 138 -12.51 -3.98 1.45
CA LEU A 138 -13.31 -5.20 1.38
C LEU A 138 -14.47 -5.09 0.39
N ASP A 139 -15.22 -3.99 0.50
CA ASP A 139 -16.44 -3.80 -0.28
C ASP A 139 -16.49 -2.40 -0.91
N PRO A 140 -16.18 -2.26 -2.20
CA PRO A 140 -16.34 -1.01 -2.94
C PRO A 140 -17.79 -0.59 -3.19
N GLY A 141 -18.76 -1.47 -2.93
CA GLY A 141 -20.18 -1.22 -3.16
C GLY A 141 -20.61 -1.40 -4.61
N TRP A 142 -19.90 -2.22 -5.39
CA TRP A 142 -20.28 -2.55 -6.75
C TRP A 142 -21.35 -3.67 -6.76
N ASP A 143 -22.34 -3.57 -7.65
CA ASP A 143 -23.31 -4.64 -7.87
C ASP A 143 -22.65 -5.88 -8.50
N ASP A 144 -21.68 -5.66 -9.40
CA ASP A 144 -20.87 -6.73 -9.98
C ASP A 144 -19.58 -6.90 -9.18
N PRO A 145 -19.34 -8.05 -8.53
CA PRO A 145 -18.12 -8.31 -7.77
C PRO A 145 -16.84 -8.31 -8.63
N GLU A 146 -16.96 -8.45 -9.96
CA GLU A 146 -15.82 -8.35 -10.88
C GLU A 146 -15.51 -6.92 -11.33
N GLN A 147 -16.36 -5.96 -10.97
CA GLN A 147 -16.14 -4.55 -11.29
C GLN A 147 -14.96 -3.98 -10.51
N GLY A 148 -14.19 -3.12 -11.14
CA GLY A 148 -13.05 -2.42 -10.54
C GLY A 148 -12.13 -1.79 -11.59
N PRO A 149 -11.06 -1.08 -11.18
CA PRO A 149 -10.71 -0.79 -9.81
C PRO A 149 -11.64 0.26 -9.14
N PRO A 150 -11.77 0.27 -7.81
CA PRO A 150 -11.20 -0.70 -6.87
C PRO A 150 -11.90 -2.05 -6.92
N PHE A 151 -11.12 -3.14 -6.88
CA PHE A 151 -11.65 -4.51 -6.76
C PHE A 151 -11.80 -4.89 -5.28
N GLY A 152 -12.99 -5.30 -4.86
CA GLY A 152 -13.22 -5.81 -3.51
C GLY A 152 -12.47 -7.12 -3.23
N VAL A 153 -12.28 -7.42 -1.95
CA VAL A 153 -11.64 -8.66 -1.50
C VAL A 153 -12.33 -9.20 -0.25
N SER A 154 -12.55 -10.50 -0.16
CA SER A 154 -13.06 -11.12 1.06
C SER A 154 -11.94 -11.44 2.05
N VAL A 155 -12.28 -11.52 3.35
CA VAL A 155 -11.34 -11.96 4.40
C VAL A 155 -10.78 -13.34 4.08
N ALA A 156 -11.63 -14.28 3.64
CA ALA A 156 -11.19 -15.62 3.25
C ALA A 156 -10.19 -15.61 2.10
N GLU A 157 -10.36 -14.71 1.12
CA GLU A 157 -9.38 -14.55 0.03
C GLU A 157 -8.07 -13.94 0.54
N LEU A 158 -8.11 -12.97 1.44
CA LEU A 158 -6.91 -12.43 2.09
C LEU A 158 -6.15 -13.52 2.86
N ASP A 159 -6.86 -14.36 3.63
CA ASP A 159 -6.23 -15.48 4.35
C ASP A 159 -5.55 -16.45 3.39
N ARG A 160 -6.23 -16.85 2.34
CA ARG A 160 -5.67 -17.73 1.32
C ARG A 160 -4.42 -17.12 0.67
N LEU A 161 -4.45 -15.86 0.30
CA LEU A 161 -3.39 -15.18 -0.44
C LEU A 161 -2.17 -14.91 0.45
N PHE A 162 -2.36 -14.34 1.62
CA PHE A 162 -1.27 -13.85 2.46
C PHE A 162 -0.81 -14.88 3.50
N LEU A 163 -1.74 -15.58 4.15
CA LEU A 163 -1.41 -16.55 5.20
C LEU A 163 -1.20 -17.96 4.64
N GLY A 164 -1.77 -18.24 3.46
CA GLY A 164 -1.55 -19.50 2.75
C GLY A 164 -0.07 -19.72 2.41
N ALA A 165 0.34 -20.99 2.38
CA ALA A 165 1.71 -21.42 2.07
C ALA A 165 2.81 -20.83 2.99
N GLY A 166 2.45 -20.34 4.19
CA GLY A 166 3.41 -19.83 5.16
C GLY A 166 4.18 -18.59 4.71
N ARG A 167 3.57 -17.73 3.89
CA ARG A 167 4.21 -16.50 3.42
C ARG A 167 4.28 -15.44 4.49
N PHE A 168 3.19 -15.32 5.27
CA PHE A 168 3.05 -14.36 6.35
C PHE A 168 2.36 -15.01 7.56
N GLU A 169 2.65 -14.48 8.74
CA GLU A 169 1.90 -14.72 9.97
C GLU A 169 1.11 -13.46 10.34
N LEU A 170 -0.18 -13.61 10.64
CA LEU A 170 -1.03 -12.52 11.08
C LEU A 170 -0.67 -12.10 12.51
N GLU A 171 -0.22 -10.86 12.70
CA GLU A 171 0.06 -10.29 14.03
C GLU A 171 -1.13 -9.51 14.59
N ARG A 172 -1.83 -8.74 13.74
CA ARG A 172 -2.99 -7.94 14.14
C ARG A 172 -3.99 -7.81 12.99
N GLU A 173 -5.28 -7.76 13.35
CA GLU A 173 -6.39 -7.49 12.45
C GLU A 173 -7.44 -6.65 13.16
N TRP A 174 -7.99 -5.62 12.50
CA TRP A 174 -9.09 -4.81 13.03
C TRP A 174 -9.75 -3.98 11.91
N VAL A 175 -11.00 -3.59 12.14
CA VAL A 175 -11.66 -2.57 11.33
C VAL A 175 -11.18 -1.20 11.82
N PRO A 176 -10.64 -0.32 10.96
CA PRO A 176 -10.18 1.00 11.39
C PRO A 176 -11.36 1.85 11.89
N GLU A 177 -11.14 2.58 12.99
CA GLU A 177 -12.16 3.50 13.52
C GLU A 177 -12.38 4.70 12.59
N ARG A 178 -11.33 5.11 11.89
CA ARG A 178 -11.36 6.20 10.92
C ARG A 178 -11.03 5.68 9.52
N ALA A 179 -11.80 6.12 8.55
CA ALA A 179 -11.60 5.86 7.15
C ALA A 179 -11.88 7.13 6.33
N TYR A 180 -11.56 7.13 5.06
CA TYR A 180 -12.04 8.18 4.18
C TYR A 180 -13.57 8.14 4.06
N ALA A 181 -14.18 9.31 3.84
CA ALA A 181 -15.63 9.41 3.67
C ALA A 181 -16.16 8.41 2.62
N GLY A 182 -17.16 7.62 3.02
CA GLY A 182 -17.77 6.55 2.22
C GLY A 182 -17.04 5.22 2.26
N ARG A 183 -15.96 5.07 3.06
CA ARG A 183 -15.24 3.81 3.26
C ARG A 183 -15.40 3.24 4.67
N GLU A 184 -16.13 3.92 5.56
CA GLU A 184 -16.33 3.52 6.94
C GLU A 184 -16.95 2.12 7.01
N GLY A 185 -16.32 1.23 7.77
CA GLY A 185 -16.73 -0.16 7.92
C GLY A 185 -16.50 -1.07 6.70
N ARG A 186 -15.92 -0.53 5.62
CA ARG A 186 -15.61 -1.26 4.38
C ARG A 186 -14.13 -1.58 4.22
N GLU A 187 -13.31 -1.19 5.18
CA GLU A 187 -11.87 -1.41 5.21
C GLU A 187 -11.47 -2.35 6.33
N LEU A 188 -10.40 -3.10 6.12
CA LEU A 188 -9.79 -3.98 7.10
C LEU A 188 -8.30 -3.66 7.20
N MET A 189 -7.85 -3.40 8.42
CA MET A 189 -6.43 -3.25 8.72
C MET A 189 -5.83 -4.60 9.08
N ARG A 190 -4.66 -4.90 8.53
CA ARG A 190 -3.82 -6.03 8.94
C ARG A 190 -2.38 -5.62 9.12
N VAL A 191 -1.74 -6.20 10.13
CA VAL A 191 -0.28 -6.24 10.26
C VAL A 191 0.13 -7.71 10.20
N MET A 192 1.00 -8.04 9.26
CA MET A 192 1.44 -9.41 9.00
C MET A 192 2.96 -9.44 8.95
N ARG A 193 3.57 -10.43 9.59
CA ARG A 193 5.02 -10.64 9.63
C ARG A 193 5.43 -11.62 8.52
N ALA A 194 6.47 -11.27 7.78
CA ALA A 194 7.07 -12.15 6.78
C ALA A 194 7.77 -13.34 7.46
N VAL A 195 7.49 -14.55 6.97
CA VAL A 195 8.07 -15.82 7.46
C VAL A 195 9.21 -16.29 6.55
#